data_f6cc12d736a5797a219810d6b276d8b5
#
_entry.id   f6cc12d736a5797a219810d6b276d8b5
#
_cell.length_a   1.000
_cell.length_b   1.000
_cell.length_c   1.000
_cell.angle_alpha   90.00
_cell.angle_beta   90.00
_cell.angle_gamma   90.00
#
_symmetry.space_group_name_H-M   'P 1'
#
loop_
_entity.id
_entity.type
_entity.pdbx_description
1 polymer ?
#
loop_
_entity_poly.entity_id
_entity_poly.type
_entity_poly.pdbx_seq_one_letter_code
_entity_poly.pdbx_strand_id
1 'polypeptide(L)'
;MFVKSAMIRREKCYTVRPEDSVQVGLDLLEKYTVDALPVVDGTSFKGIFTWYHAYKAFFNSGKSKEEYISSTKIKDIRVNEEVYLSVNDVYEKAMVQLEDFPIIAVVEKGEFLGIVTRFDLVNQLQSAFGMKEPGYRITFTSVESEGRIGRLGDLIEKFKESVISLVTFDETDKVVRRIVLKIHKKDNIDKFVKELEKSGFRVLDIFED
;
A
#
# COMPACT_ATOMS: atom_id res chain seq x y z
N MET A 1 4.31 -3.66 -10.24
CA MET A 1 4.69 -2.23 -10.52
C MET A 1 6.01 -1.93 -9.84
N PHE A 2 6.85 -1.02 -10.36
CA PHE A 2 8.11 -0.65 -9.70
C PHE A 2 7.93 0.56 -8.79
N VAL A 3 8.69 0.61 -7.70
CA VAL A 3 8.68 1.71 -6.71
C VAL A 3 8.86 3.07 -7.38
N LYS A 4 9.76 3.21 -8.36
CA LYS A 4 10.01 4.47 -9.10
C LYS A 4 8.79 5.10 -9.77
N SER A 5 7.77 4.29 -10.06
CA SER A 5 6.54 4.75 -10.74
C SER A 5 5.46 5.23 -9.77
N ALA A 6 5.60 4.91 -8.49
CA ALA A 6 4.57 5.16 -7.47
C ALA A 6 5.07 6.00 -6.28
N MET A 7 6.39 6.19 -6.13
CA MET A 7 6.94 6.96 -5.01
C MET A 7 6.62 8.45 -5.12
N ILE A 8 6.48 9.10 -3.98
CA ILE A 8 6.54 10.56 -3.85
C ILE A 8 8.00 10.96 -3.94
N ARG A 9 8.35 11.76 -4.94
CA ARG A 9 9.74 12.19 -5.17
C ARG A 9 10.21 13.14 -4.07
N ARG A 10 11.51 13.15 -3.80
CA ARG A 10 12.19 13.97 -2.78
C ARG A 10 11.74 15.43 -2.77
N GLU A 11 11.59 16.05 -3.94
CA GLU A 11 11.22 17.46 -4.07
C GLU A 11 9.81 17.79 -3.52
N LYS A 12 8.99 16.75 -3.34
CA LYS A 12 7.64 16.82 -2.78
C LYS A 12 7.54 16.29 -1.35
N CYS A 13 8.66 15.84 -0.76
CA CYS A 13 8.70 15.32 0.59
C CYS A 13 9.02 16.41 1.59
N TYR A 14 8.30 16.41 2.71
CA TYR A 14 8.71 17.15 3.89
C TYR A 14 9.75 16.33 4.63
N THR A 15 10.87 16.94 5.01
CA THR A 15 11.99 16.27 5.66
C THR A 15 12.47 17.05 6.88
N VAL A 16 13.17 16.37 7.79
CA VAL A 16 13.88 16.97 8.92
C VAL A 16 15.34 16.56 8.87
N ARG A 17 16.20 17.32 9.56
CA ARG A 17 17.62 17.03 9.68
C ARG A 17 17.91 16.27 10.98
N PRO A 18 18.97 15.47 11.04
CA PRO A 18 19.39 14.80 12.27
C PRO A 18 19.61 15.76 13.45
N GLU A 19 20.12 16.95 13.19
CA GLU A 19 20.44 17.97 14.22
C GLU A 19 19.27 18.88 14.61
N ASP A 20 18.12 18.74 13.93
CA ASP A 20 16.91 19.47 14.34
C ASP A 20 16.43 18.98 15.72
N SER A 21 15.79 19.87 16.49
CA SER A 21 15.17 19.48 17.75
C SER A 21 13.87 18.68 17.50
N VAL A 22 13.46 17.93 18.50
CA VAL A 22 12.17 17.23 18.48
C VAL A 22 11.01 18.20 18.25
N GLN A 23 11.10 19.44 18.81
CA GLN A 23 10.09 20.48 18.58
C GLN A 23 9.90 20.76 17.08
N VAL A 24 10.99 20.98 16.35
CA VAL A 24 10.92 21.23 14.89
C VAL A 24 10.22 20.08 14.16
N GLY A 25 10.56 18.84 14.52
CA GLY A 25 9.92 17.66 13.92
C GLY A 25 8.43 17.58 14.21
N LEU A 26 8.02 17.82 15.45
CA LEU A 26 6.61 17.80 15.86
C LEU A 26 5.81 18.91 15.18
N ASP A 27 6.35 20.13 15.11
CA ASP A 27 5.72 21.27 14.44
C ASP A 27 5.48 21.00 12.94
N LEU A 28 6.44 20.32 12.27
CA LEU A 28 6.29 19.94 10.86
C LEU A 28 5.26 18.82 10.65
N LEU A 29 5.23 17.81 11.55
CA LEU A 29 4.20 16.76 11.50
C LEU A 29 2.79 17.37 11.63
N GLU A 30 2.61 18.30 12.56
CA GLU A 30 1.34 18.98 12.79
C GLU A 30 0.97 19.89 11.61
N LYS A 31 1.90 20.76 11.19
CA LYS A 31 1.71 21.72 10.10
C LYS A 31 1.26 21.06 8.80
N TYR A 32 1.86 19.94 8.45
CA TYR A 32 1.58 19.24 7.20
C TYR A 32 0.60 18.07 7.35
N THR A 33 0.10 17.83 8.56
CA THR A 33 -0.84 16.74 8.88
C THR A 33 -0.33 15.39 8.38
N VAL A 34 0.92 15.08 8.73
CA VAL A 34 1.58 13.81 8.36
C VAL A 34 2.03 13.03 9.60
N ASP A 35 2.09 11.71 9.51
CA ASP A 35 2.43 10.83 10.65
C ASP A 35 3.94 10.59 10.82
N ALA A 36 4.71 10.84 9.77
CA ALA A 36 6.14 10.61 9.75
C ALA A 36 6.87 11.54 8.79
N LEU A 37 8.14 11.80 9.08
CA LEU A 37 9.06 12.58 8.26
C LEU A 37 10.34 11.79 8.01
N PRO A 38 10.84 11.72 6.77
CA PRO A 38 12.20 11.26 6.50
C PRO A 38 13.22 12.18 7.18
N VAL A 39 14.21 11.58 7.81
CA VAL A 39 15.38 12.28 8.36
C VAL A 39 16.47 12.25 7.30
N VAL A 40 16.90 13.44 6.82
CA VAL A 40 17.82 13.55 5.70
C VAL A 40 18.93 14.53 6.03
N ASP A 41 20.19 14.13 5.79
CA ASP A 41 21.37 14.99 5.90
C ASP A 41 21.99 15.22 4.52
N GLY A 42 21.85 16.44 3.99
CA GLY A 42 22.16 16.74 2.61
C GLY A 42 21.30 15.91 1.63
N THR A 43 21.90 14.89 1.01
CA THR A 43 21.20 13.91 0.17
C THR A 43 21.04 12.55 0.86
N SER A 44 21.72 12.33 2.00
CA SER A 44 21.81 11.05 2.66
C SER A 44 20.60 10.78 3.55
N PHE A 45 19.97 9.63 3.37
CA PHE A 45 18.93 9.14 4.26
C PHE A 45 19.51 8.75 5.61
N LYS A 46 18.85 9.17 6.71
CA LYS A 46 19.27 8.94 8.08
C LYS A 46 18.19 8.32 8.97
N GLY A 47 17.08 7.91 8.42
CA GLY A 47 16.00 7.27 9.16
C GLY A 47 14.68 8.00 9.06
N ILE A 48 13.76 7.67 9.95
CA ILE A 48 12.40 8.19 10.00
C ILE A 48 12.13 8.77 11.38
N PHE A 49 11.48 9.92 11.43
CA PHE A 49 10.94 10.56 12.64
C PHE A 49 9.41 10.42 12.63
N THR A 50 8.81 10.03 13.76
CA THR A 50 7.36 9.85 13.91
C THR A 50 6.87 10.37 15.24
N TRP A 51 5.55 10.69 15.34
CA TRP A 51 4.88 10.98 16.59
C TRP A 51 5.10 9.88 17.64
N TYR A 52 4.90 8.63 17.26
CA TYR A 52 5.02 7.51 18.17
C TYR A 52 6.39 7.45 18.84
N HIS A 53 7.47 7.54 18.06
CA HIS A 53 8.83 7.44 18.59
C HIS A 53 9.21 8.67 19.41
N ALA A 54 8.74 9.87 19.05
CA ALA A 54 8.94 11.08 19.84
C ALA A 54 8.26 10.95 21.21
N TYR A 55 7.01 10.53 21.28
CA TYR A 55 6.31 10.37 22.55
C TYR A 55 6.84 9.19 23.38
N LYS A 56 7.18 8.08 22.77
CA LYS A 56 7.80 6.94 23.45
C LYS A 56 9.13 7.33 24.10
N ALA A 57 9.98 8.07 23.38
CA ALA A 57 11.24 8.55 23.92
C ALA A 57 11.02 9.58 25.03
N PHE A 58 10.06 10.50 24.90
CA PHE A 58 9.68 11.43 25.95
C PHE A 58 9.25 10.70 27.21
N PHE A 59 8.35 9.73 27.11
CA PHE A 59 7.84 8.99 28.27
C PHE A 59 8.95 8.29 29.07
N ASN A 60 10.02 7.88 28.39
CA ASN A 60 11.15 7.20 29.00
C ASN A 60 12.31 8.17 29.43
N SER A 61 12.20 9.47 29.13
CA SER A 61 13.30 10.42 29.31
C SER A 61 13.43 10.94 30.72
N GLY A 62 12.33 10.95 31.51
CA GLY A 62 12.26 11.59 32.82
C GLY A 62 12.34 13.12 32.78
N LYS A 63 12.38 13.77 31.63
CA LYS A 63 12.46 15.21 31.43
C LYS A 63 11.08 15.86 31.46
N SER A 64 11.04 17.19 31.75
CA SER A 64 9.83 17.96 31.45
C SER A 64 9.59 18.01 29.95
N LYS A 65 8.36 18.30 29.54
CA LYS A 65 8.00 18.41 28.09
C LYS A 65 8.86 19.48 27.42
N GLU A 66 8.97 20.65 28.02
CA GLU A 66 9.70 21.81 27.49
C GLU A 66 11.19 21.48 27.29
N GLU A 67 11.79 20.84 28.30
CA GLU A 67 13.17 20.41 28.23
C GLU A 67 13.40 19.35 27.15
N TYR A 68 12.52 18.33 27.10
CA TYR A 68 12.63 17.24 26.13
C TYR A 68 12.57 17.74 24.70
N ILE A 69 11.52 18.50 24.34
CA ILE A 69 11.31 18.93 22.95
C ILE A 69 12.38 19.92 22.47
N SER A 70 12.96 20.72 23.38
CA SER A 70 13.99 21.72 23.05
C SER A 70 15.40 21.13 22.98
N SER A 71 15.73 20.20 23.89
CA SER A 71 17.10 19.68 24.04
C SER A 71 17.38 18.39 23.27
N THR A 72 16.35 17.56 23.01
CA THR A 72 16.53 16.28 22.34
C THR A 72 16.61 16.48 20.82
N LYS A 73 17.57 15.85 20.18
CA LYS A 73 17.78 15.88 18.73
C LYS A 73 17.07 14.72 18.05
N ILE A 74 16.63 14.94 16.81
CA ILE A 74 15.97 13.92 16.01
C ILE A 74 16.88 12.70 15.80
N LYS A 75 18.18 12.88 15.64
CA LYS A 75 19.16 11.79 15.52
C LYS A 75 19.12 10.80 16.68
N ASP A 76 18.72 11.25 17.88
CA ASP A 76 18.75 10.44 19.10
C ASP A 76 17.51 9.51 19.18
N ILE A 77 16.48 9.80 18.41
CA ILE A 77 15.18 9.10 18.46
C ILE A 77 14.66 8.60 17.12
N ARG A 78 15.36 8.90 16.02
CA ARG A 78 15.00 8.39 14.70
C ARG A 78 15.14 6.86 14.65
N VAL A 79 14.40 6.26 13.74
CA VAL A 79 14.36 4.81 13.54
C VAL A 79 14.53 4.45 12.06
N ASN A 80 14.76 3.18 11.76
CA ASN A 80 14.76 2.63 10.41
C ASN A 80 15.78 3.25 9.45
N GLU A 81 16.98 3.56 9.92
CA GLU A 81 18.06 4.09 9.06
C GLU A 81 18.43 3.11 7.93
N GLU A 82 18.33 1.80 8.19
CA GLU A 82 18.69 0.75 7.23
C GLU A 82 17.48 0.10 6.52
N VAL A 83 16.26 0.60 6.80
CA VAL A 83 15.02 0.06 6.21
C VAL A 83 14.53 1.00 5.12
N TYR A 84 14.76 0.61 3.87
CA TYR A 84 14.36 1.39 2.69
C TYR A 84 14.12 0.49 1.48
N LEU A 85 13.52 1.04 0.45
CA LEU A 85 13.32 0.41 -0.86
C LEU A 85 14.29 0.98 -1.89
N SER A 86 14.70 0.17 -2.85
CA SER A 86 15.34 0.62 -4.07
C SER A 86 14.30 1.06 -5.12
N VAL A 87 14.69 1.94 -6.04
CA VAL A 87 13.83 2.38 -7.16
C VAL A 87 13.39 1.24 -8.07
N ASN A 88 14.18 0.17 -8.13
CA ASN A 88 13.91 -1.02 -8.94
C ASN A 88 13.20 -2.14 -8.18
N ASP A 89 12.92 -1.95 -6.90
CA ASP A 89 12.12 -2.90 -6.15
C ASP A 89 10.68 -2.95 -6.69
N VAL A 90 10.07 -4.12 -6.55
CA VAL A 90 8.64 -4.28 -6.79
C VAL A 90 7.86 -3.61 -5.67
N TYR A 91 6.78 -2.92 -6.04
CA TYR A 91 6.00 -2.12 -5.10
C TYR A 91 5.39 -2.97 -3.96
N GLU A 92 5.15 -4.24 -4.22
CA GLU A 92 4.62 -5.21 -3.27
C GLU A 92 5.53 -5.42 -2.06
N LYS A 93 6.84 -5.18 -2.18
CA LYS A 93 7.77 -5.18 -1.03
C LYS A 93 7.42 -4.12 0.02
N ALA A 94 6.82 -3.00 -0.41
CA ALA A 94 6.38 -1.97 0.52
C ALA A 94 5.25 -2.45 1.45
N MET A 95 4.43 -3.43 1.01
CA MET A 95 3.31 -3.92 1.80
C MET A 95 3.75 -4.42 3.17
N VAL A 96 4.79 -5.24 3.21
CA VAL A 96 5.32 -5.81 4.45
C VAL A 96 5.90 -4.72 5.36
N GLN A 97 6.66 -3.81 4.80
CA GLN A 97 7.34 -2.77 5.59
C GLN A 97 6.38 -1.69 6.11
N LEU A 98 5.29 -1.42 5.37
CA LEU A 98 4.27 -0.44 5.75
C LEU A 98 3.24 -0.99 6.78
N GLU A 99 3.33 -2.25 7.19
CA GLU A 99 2.54 -2.77 8.32
C GLU A 99 2.84 -2.00 9.61
N ASP A 100 4.13 -1.75 9.88
CA ASP A 100 4.58 -1.12 11.13
C ASP A 100 4.80 0.40 10.99
N PHE A 101 5.05 0.90 9.77
CA PHE A 101 5.42 2.30 9.55
C PHE A 101 4.51 3.00 8.54
N PRO A 102 4.18 4.28 8.75
CA PRO A 102 3.32 5.02 7.83
C PRO A 102 4.00 5.36 6.50
N ILE A 103 5.34 5.39 6.47
CA ILE A 103 6.15 5.66 5.28
C ILE A 103 7.37 4.74 5.22
N ILE A 104 7.87 4.50 4.00
CA ILE A 104 9.16 3.86 3.72
C ILE A 104 9.96 4.76 2.80
N ALA A 105 11.23 4.97 3.12
CA ALA A 105 12.15 5.72 2.27
C ALA A 105 12.50 4.93 1.00
N VAL A 106 12.71 5.67 -0.08
CA VAL A 106 13.31 5.15 -1.32
C VAL A 106 14.73 5.70 -1.41
N VAL A 107 15.70 4.80 -1.43
CA VAL A 107 17.13 5.15 -1.37
C VAL A 107 17.86 4.42 -2.47
N GLU A 108 18.76 5.11 -3.15
CA GLU A 108 19.67 4.53 -4.14
C GLU A 108 21.09 5.00 -3.87
N LYS A 109 22.03 4.09 -3.71
CA LYS A 109 23.46 4.37 -3.42
C LYS A 109 23.66 5.33 -2.22
N GLY A 110 22.81 5.23 -1.20
CA GLY A 110 22.83 6.08 0.00
C GLY A 110 22.10 7.41 -0.15
N GLU A 111 21.63 7.77 -1.34
CA GLU A 111 20.87 8.99 -1.59
C GLU A 111 19.37 8.79 -1.41
N PHE A 112 18.73 9.69 -0.67
CA PHE A 112 17.29 9.77 -0.49
C PHE A 112 16.62 10.29 -1.76
N LEU A 113 15.78 9.49 -2.37
CA LEU A 113 15.06 9.82 -3.61
C LEU A 113 13.56 10.12 -3.40
N GLY A 114 13.00 9.70 -2.28
CA GLY A 114 11.59 9.92 -1.99
C GLY A 114 11.04 8.94 -0.97
N ILE A 115 9.73 8.83 -0.94
CA ILE A 115 9.01 7.93 -0.02
C ILE A 115 7.89 7.18 -0.75
N VAL A 116 7.49 6.05 -0.17
CA VAL A 116 6.20 5.39 -0.41
C VAL A 116 5.41 5.48 0.87
N THR A 117 4.13 5.83 0.80
CA THR A 117 3.26 5.95 1.96
C THR A 117 2.27 4.79 2.04
N ARG A 118 1.76 4.52 3.25
CA ARG A 118 0.65 3.57 3.45
C ARG A 118 -0.60 3.99 2.68
N PHE A 119 -0.84 5.30 2.58
CA PHE A 119 -1.96 5.84 1.80
C PHE A 119 -1.85 5.50 0.31
N ASP A 120 -0.64 5.66 -0.28
CA ASP A 120 -0.42 5.32 -1.69
C ASP A 120 -0.61 3.82 -1.94
N LEU A 121 -0.16 2.98 -1.00
CA LEU A 121 -0.38 1.53 -1.07
C LEU A 121 -1.87 1.19 -1.09
N VAL A 122 -2.67 1.76 -0.18
CA VAL A 122 -4.12 1.55 -0.14
C VAL A 122 -4.77 2.01 -1.45
N ASN A 123 -4.37 3.16 -1.98
CA ASN A 123 -4.89 3.67 -3.26
C ASN A 123 -4.58 2.74 -4.44
N GLN A 124 -3.39 2.12 -4.46
CA GLN A 124 -3.02 1.15 -5.49
C GLN A 124 -3.87 -0.12 -5.39
N LEU A 125 -4.09 -0.62 -4.17
CA LEU A 125 -4.99 -1.76 -3.94
C LEU A 125 -6.42 -1.44 -4.38
N GLN A 126 -6.96 -0.27 -4.02
CA GLN A 126 -8.27 0.18 -4.49
C GLN A 126 -8.37 0.18 -6.01
N SER A 127 -7.31 0.64 -6.70
CA SER A 127 -7.25 0.63 -8.17
C SER A 127 -7.22 -0.81 -8.72
N ALA A 128 -6.40 -1.68 -8.12
CA ALA A 128 -6.30 -3.09 -8.54
C ALA A 128 -7.63 -3.85 -8.36
N PHE A 129 -8.43 -3.50 -7.34
CA PHE A 129 -9.77 -4.03 -7.13
C PHE A 129 -10.85 -3.34 -7.95
N GLY A 130 -10.51 -2.33 -8.75
CA GLY A 130 -11.47 -1.58 -9.57
C GLY A 130 -12.49 -0.77 -8.76
N MET A 131 -12.13 -0.34 -7.52
CA MET A 131 -13.09 0.33 -6.61
C MET A 131 -13.51 1.73 -7.08
N LYS A 132 -12.83 2.29 -8.08
CA LYS A 132 -13.11 3.64 -8.61
C LYS A 132 -14.11 3.63 -9.78
N GLU A 133 -14.44 2.46 -10.31
CA GLU A 133 -15.32 2.32 -11.45
C GLU A 133 -16.57 1.51 -11.07
N PRO A 134 -17.79 1.98 -11.39
CA PRO A 134 -19.00 1.23 -11.11
C PRO A 134 -19.10 -0.02 -11.97
N GLY A 135 -19.71 -1.08 -11.45
CA GLY A 135 -19.82 -2.34 -12.17
C GLY A 135 -20.50 -3.45 -11.40
N TYR A 136 -20.48 -4.66 -11.95
CA TYR A 136 -20.83 -5.88 -11.23
C TYR A 136 -19.59 -6.55 -10.68
N ARG A 137 -19.58 -6.76 -9.38
CA ARG A 137 -18.55 -7.51 -8.67
C ARG A 137 -19.08 -8.92 -8.37
N ILE A 138 -18.50 -9.91 -9.03
CA ILE A 138 -18.87 -11.31 -8.92
C ILE A 138 -17.79 -12.03 -8.12
N THR A 139 -18.17 -12.65 -7.01
CA THR A 139 -17.28 -13.48 -6.21
C THR A 139 -17.64 -14.94 -6.41
N PHE A 140 -16.67 -15.75 -6.78
CA PHE A 140 -16.87 -17.18 -7.00
C PHE A 140 -15.62 -17.98 -6.62
N THR A 141 -15.80 -19.27 -6.43
CA THR A 141 -14.71 -20.20 -6.16
C THR A 141 -14.55 -21.18 -7.32
N SER A 142 -13.33 -21.68 -7.44
CA SER A 142 -12.97 -22.72 -8.39
C SER A 142 -12.02 -23.71 -7.73
N VAL A 143 -12.19 -24.98 -8.03
CA VAL A 143 -11.16 -25.98 -7.70
C VAL A 143 -9.88 -25.60 -8.43
N GLU A 144 -8.76 -25.63 -7.71
CA GLU A 144 -7.44 -25.34 -8.28
C GLU A 144 -7.06 -26.43 -9.27
N SER A 145 -7.01 -26.09 -10.55
CA SER A 145 -6.57 -27.00 -11.63
C SER A 145 -6.07 -26.20 -12.83
N GLU A 146 -5.19 -26.80 -13.59
CA GLU A 146 -4.66 -26.19 -14.81
C GLU A 146 -5.80 -25.78 -15.78
N GLY A 147 -5.63 -24.67 -16.47
CA GLY A 147 -6.57 -24.15 -17.47
C GLY A 147 -7.82 -23.45 -16.92
N ARG A 148 -8.03 -23.35 -15.60
CA ARG A 148 -9.25 -22.72 -15.04
C ARG A 148 -9.37 -21.23 -15.38
N ILE A 149 -8.27 -20.50 -15.29
CA ILE A 149 -8.25 -19.06 -15.68
C ILE A 149 -8.47 -18.91 -17.21
N GLY A 150 -7.92 -19.83 -18.01
CA GLY A 150 -8.19 -19.85 -19.45
C GLY A 150 -9.69 -20.03 -19.73
N ARG A 151 -10.36 -21.00 -19.07
CA ARG A 151 -11.81 -21.22 -19.19
C ARG A 151 -12.63 -19.99 -18.77
N LEU A 152 -12.19 -19.26 -17.73
CA LEU A 152 -12.81 -17.99 -17.36
C LEU A 152 -12.63 -16.95 -18.48
N GLY A 153 -11.44 -16.88 -19.07
CA GLY A 153 -11.16 -16.00 -20.21
C GLY A 153 -12.07 -16.28 -21.41
N ASP A 154 -12.28 -17.55 -21.76
CA ASP A 154 -13.19 -17.97 -22.84
C ASP A 154 -14.64 -17.51 -22.58
N LEU A 155 -15.10 -17.56 -21.33
CA LEU A 155 -16.43 -17.06 -20.96
C LEU A 155 -16.52 -15.54 -21.04
N ILE A 156 -15.51 -14.82 -20.55
CA ILE A 156 -15.43 -13.36 -20.66
C ILE A 156 -15.49 -12.93 -22.12
N GLU A 157 -14.75 -13.60 -23.00
CA GLU A 157 -14.74 -13.34 -24.45
C GLU A 157 -16.08 -13.66 -25.08
N LYS A 158 -16.66 -14.87 -24.83
CA LYS A 158 -17.95 -15.32 -25.32
C LYS A 158 -19.06 -14.31 -25.03
N PHE A 159 -19.09 -13.75 -23.85
CA PHE A 159 -20.09 -12.77 -23.43
C PHE A 159 -19.67 -11.33 -23.74
N LYS A 160 -18.46 -11.13 -24.26
CA LYS A 160 -17.87 -9.82 -24.57
C LYS A 160 -17.87 -8.90 -23.34
N GLU A 161 -17.55 -9.49 -22.17
CA GLU A 161 -17.51 -8.72 -20.94
C GLU A 161 -16.27 -7.80 -20.89
N SER A 162 -16.47 -6.58 -20.42
CA SER A 162 -15.37 -5.64 -20.20
C SER A 162 -14.91 -5.73 -18.75
N VAL A 163 -13.70 -6.27 -18.56
CA VAL A 163 -13.13 -6.51 -17.24
C VAL A 163 -12.55 -5.21 -16.67
N ILE A 164 -13.01 -4.83 -15.48
CA ILE A 164 -12.46 -3.75 -14.67
C ILE A 164 -11.32 -4.29 -13.80
N SER A 165 -11.56 -5.40 -13.11
CA SER A 165 -10.53 -6.05 -12.29
C SER A 165 -10.76 -7.56 -12.22
N LEU A 166 -9.67 -8.30 -12.04
CA LEU A 166 -9.66 -9.73 -11.77
C LEU A 166 -8.62 -10.02 -10.69
N VAL A 167 -9.07 -10.47 -9.53
CA VAL A 167 -8.20 -10.74 -8.38
C VAL A 167 -8.46 -12.15 -7.89
N THR A 168 -7.40 -12.87 -7.57
CA THR A 168 -7.50 -14.22 -6.98
C THR A 168 -6.95 -14.22 -5.58
N PHE A 169 -7.60 -14.96 -4.68
CA PHE A 169 -7.17 -15.14 -3.30
C PHE A 169 -6.92 -16.62 -3.04
N ASP A 170 -5.81 -16.90 -2.34
CA ASP A 170 -5.58 -18.22 -1.82
C ASP A 170 -6.48 -18.44 -0.60
N GLU A 171 -7.24 -19.52 -0.62
CA GLU A 171 -7.99 -19.96 0.54
C GLU A 171 -7.10 -20.83 1.45
N THR A 172 -7.50 -20.96 2.70
CA THR A 172 -6.80 -21.82 3.68
C THR A 172 -6.79 -23.28 3.21
N ASP A 173 -7.81 -23.68 2.47
CA ASP A 173 -7.87 -24.95 1.74
C ASP A 173 -7.24 -24.75 0.36
N LYS A 174 -6.05 -25.32 0.16
CA LYS A 174 -5.27 -25.21 -1.09
C LYS A 174 -5.96 -25.81 -2.31
N VAL A 175 -7.06 -26.52 -2.14
CA VAL A 175 -7.83 -27.16 -3.23
C VAL A 175 -8.76 -26.16 -3.92
N VAL A 176 -9.09 -25.05 -3.26
CA VAL A 176 -10.07 -24.06 -3.76
C VAL A 176 -9.43 -22.68 -3.81
N ARG A 177 -9.63 -22.00 -4.94
CA ARG A 177 -9.23 -20.60 -5.12
C ARG A 177 -10.47 -19.71 -5.20
N ARG A 178 -10.48 -18.61 -4.44
CA ARG A 178 -11.49 -17.56 -4.58
C ARG A 178 -11.09 -16.59 -5.67
N ILE A 179 -12.03 -16.25 -6.53
CA ILE A 179 -11.86 -15.30 -7.62
C ILE A 179 -12.88 -14.18 -7.45
N VAL A 180 -12.42 -12.96 -7.57
CA VAL A 180 -13.26 -11.76 -7.63
C VAL A 180 -13.07 -11.14 -9.01
N LEU A 181 -14.13 -11.15 -9.80
CA LEU A 181 -14.21 -10.52 -11.11
C LEU A 181 -15.10 -9.29 -11.02
N LYS A 182 -14.59 -8.15 -11.45
CA LYS A 182 -15.40 -6.93 -11.63
C LYS A 182 -15.47 -6.60 -13.11
N ILE A 183 -16.69 -6.41 -13.61
CA ILE A 183 -17.00 -6.11 -15.00
C ILE A 183 -17.91 -4.89 -15.10
N HIS A 184 -17.88 -4.19 -16.23
CA HIS A 184 -18.81 -3.12 -16.51
C HIS A 184 -20.25 -3.64 -16.54
N LYS A 185 -21.21 -2.78 -16.17
CA LYS A 185 -22.64 -3.12 -16.15
C LYS A 185 -23.17 -3.44 -17.57
N LYS A 186 -23.89 -4.56 -17.66
CA LYS A 186 -24.61 -5.00 -18.87
C LYS A 186 -25.87 -5.76 -18.47
N ASP A 187 -26.87 -5.78 -19.37
CA ASP A 187 -28.16 -6.44 -19.14
C ASP A 187 -28.09 -7.98 -19.18
N ASN A 188 -26.93 -8.56 -19.49
CA ASN A 188 -26.74 -10.00 -19.64
C ASN A 188 -26.14 -10.70 -18.42
N ILE A 189 -26.03 -10.01 -17.28
CA ILE A 189 -25.35 -10.52 -16.07
C ILE A 189 -25.87 -11.88 -15.62
N ASP A 190 -27.19 -12.09 -15.60
CA ASP A 190 -27.79 -13.36 -15.19
C ASP A 190 -27.39 -14.53 -16.09
N LYS A 191 -27.27 -14.27 -17.40
CA LYS A 191 -26.84 -15.29 -18.36
C LYS A 191 -25.37 -15.62 -18.18
N PHE A 192 -24.54 -14.62 -17.94
CA PHE A 192 -23.12 -14.78 -17.69
C PHE A 192 -22.89 -15.61 -16.41
N VAL A 193 -23.58 -15.27 -15.33
CA VAL A 193 -23.49 -15.98 -14.05
C VAL A 193 -23.91 -17.45 -14.19
N LYS A 194 -25.04 -17.73 -14.85
CA LYS A 194 -25.48 -19.10 -15.12
C LYS A 194 -24.46 -19.91 -15.92
N GLU A 195 -23.76 -19.27 -16.85
CA GLU A 195 -22.74 -19.95 -17.64
C GLU A 195 -21.45 -20.18 -16.84
N LEU A 196 -21.08 -19.27 -15.95
CA LEU A 196 -20.01 -19.50 -14.97
C LEU A 196 -20.28 -20.75 -14.14
N GLU A 197 -21.48 -20.89 -13.59
CA GLU A 197 -21.87 -22.05 -12.78
C GLU A 197 -21.84 -23.36 -13.58
N LYS A 198 -22.39 -23.38 -14.80
CA LYS A 198 -22.32 -24.53 -15.72
C LYS A 198 -20.88 -24.93 -16.05
N SER A 199 -19.97 -23.96 -16.05
CA SER A 199 -18.54 -24.18 -16.34
C SER A 199 -17.75 -24.65 -15.12
N GLY A 200 -18.44 -24.89 -13.99
CA GLY A 200 -17.86 -25.46 -12.76
C GLY A 200 -17.23 -24.40 -11.84
N PHE A 201 -17.61 -23.14 -11.99
CA PHE A 201 -17.34 -22.09 -11.01
C PHE A 201 -18.53 -22.03 -10.03
N ARG A 202 -18.27 -21.95 -8.73
CA ARG A 202 -19.31 -21.78 -7.73
C ARG A 202 -19.46 -20.31 -7.38
N VAL A 203 -20.50 -19.66 -7.86
CA VAL A 203 -20.80 -18.26 -7.53
C VAL A 203 -21.22 -18.16 -6.06
N LEU A 204 -20.60 -17.24 -5.33
CA LEU A 204 -20.85 -16.99 -3.91
C LEU A 204 -21.71 -15.75 -3.73
N ASP A 205 -21.41 -14.69 -4.50
CA ASP A 205 -22.03 -13.38 -4.32
C ASP A 205 -21.91 -12.53 -5.59
N ILE A 206 -22.91 -11.67 -5.81
CA ILE A 206 -22.93 -10.68 -6.89
C ILE A 206 -23.34 -9.35 -6.25
N PHE A 207 -22.50 -8.36 -6.38
CA PHE A 207 -22.75 -7.02 -5.88
C PHE A 207 -22.70 -6.02 -7.05
N GLU A 208 -23.66 -5.11 -7.07
CA GLU A 208 -23.73 -3.99 -8.03
C GLU A 208 -23.41 -2.71 -7.29
N ASP A 209 -22.38 -1.94 -7.74
CA ASP A 209 -21.99 -0.65 -7.20
C ASP A 209 -22.06 0.49 -8.24
#